data_7e230054fdcf66b5bd5835eda6c36d43
#
_entry.id   7e230054fdcf66b5bd5835eda6c36d43
#
_cell.length_a   1.000
_cell.length_b   1.000
_cell.length_c   1.000
_cell.angle_alpha   90.00
_cell.angle_beta   90.00
_cell.angle_gamma   90.00
#
_symmetry.space_group_name_H-M   'P 1'
#
loop_
_entity.id
_entity.type
_entity.pdbx_description
1 polymer ?
#
loop_
_entity_poly.entity_id
_entity_poly.type
_entity_poly.pdbx_seq_one_letter_code
_entity_poly.pdbx_strand_id
1 'polypeptide(L)'
;MSSSTVLQADHAWPLWADEPIEGAFQLDTPNDKLEESVVQSVDRPWLFGYSPTPANGRAILILGGGGYTQLMVGREGLQIAQWLTGLGFHAFVLVHRFPNAKSSPQVPLDDARRALNLIESKGFAPQGLGVCGLSSGGHLGAALLAEFPSSWTPADSAIPKLDFAILGYGPISTNAVGRTIIPNKPPLPPAEKQELYQVVQPDVQMKAPAPPTFIVYSGNDPVVPVVNAYRLSEGITNAKGAVELHIFSDAPHGFALDTKDLPVSKWPVLCEAWLEQNSFLK
;
A
#
# COMPACT_ATOMS: atom_id res chain seq x y z
N MET A 1 -19.24 18.25 7.92
CA MET A 1 -18.63 18.27 6.56
C MET A 1 -19.10 17.02 5.81
N SER A 2 -19.27 17.05 4.48
CA SER A 2 -19.51 15.83 3.72
C SER A 2 -18.28 14.92 3.86
N SER A 3 -18.47 13.59 3.96
CA SER A 3 -17.36 12.64 4.10
C SER A 3 -16.32 12.74 2.96
N SER A 4 -16.74 13.08 1.75
CA SER A 4 -15.88 13.29 0.59
C SER A 4 -14.97 14.53 0.69
N THR A 5 -15.31 15.52 1.52
CA THR A 5 -14.49 16.73 1.67
C THR A 5 -13.23 16.53 2.54
N VAL A 6 -13.16 15.47 3.33
CA VAL A 6 -12.05 15.24 4.27
C VAL A 6 -10.70 15.11 3.58
N LEU A 7 -10.63 14.39 2.45
CA LEU A 7 -9.43 14.24 1.60
C LEU A 7 -9.68 14.72 0.16
N GLN A 8 -10.67 15.62 -0.05
CA GLN A 8 -11.06 16.10 -1.39
C GLN A 8 -11.34 14.97 -2.39
N ALA A 9 -11.89 13.85 -1.90
CA ALA A 9 -12.21 12.69 -2.72
C ALA A 9 -13.57 12.84 -3.42
N ASP A 10 -13.74 12.24 -4.60
CA ASP A 10 -15.02 12.15 -5.30
C ASP A 10 -16.00 11.21 -4.58
N HIS A 11 -15.43 10.17 -3.94
CA HIS A 11 -16.13 9.14 -3.22
C HIS A 11 -15.52 8.90 -1.85
N ALA A 12 -16.36 8.60 -0.85
CA ALA A 12 -15.90 8.20 0.48
C ALA A 12 -16.86 7.19 1.08
N TRP A 13 -16.36 6.04 1.52
CA TRP A 13 -17.18 4.97 2.10
C TRP A 13 -16.56 4.43 3.39
N PRO A 14 -17.39 4.19 4.42
CA PRO A 14 -16.98 3.37 5.54
C PRO A 14 -16.74 1.93 5.06
N LEU A 15 -15.76 1.25 5.66
CA LEU A 15 -15.34 -0.05 5.15
C LEU A 15 -16.23 -1.20 5.65
N TRP A 16 -16.73 -1.11 6.89
CA TRP A 16 -17.45 -2.21 7.54
C TRP A 16 -18.91 -1.90 7.85
N ALA A 17 -19.19 -0.85 8.57
CA ALA A 17 -20.53 -0.44 8.95
C ALA A 17 -20.87 0.91 8.34
N ASP A 18 -22.15 1.17 8.09
CA ASP A 18 -22.62 2.48 7.63
C ASP A 18 -22.67 3.45 8.83
N GLU A 19 -21.49 3.97 9.18
CA GLU A 19 -21.27 4.88 10.30
C GLU A 19 -20.70 6.22 9.81
N PRO A 20 -20.95 7.33 10.54
CA PRO A 20 -20.45 8.64 10.15
C PRO A 20 -18.93 8.72 10.20
N ILE A 21 -18.35 9.60 9.39
CA ILE A 21 -16.91 9.82 9.35
C ILE A 21 -16.36 10.58 10.56
N GLU A 22 -17.21 11.34 11.24
CA GLU A 22 -16.86 12.10 12.44
C GLU A 22 -16.30 11.16 13.52
N GLY A 23 -15.07 11.43 13.97
CA GLY A 23 -14.37 10.60 14.95
C GLY A 23 -13.94 9.22 14.45
N ALA A 24 -14.00 8.95 13.14
CA ALA A 24 -13.54 7.68 12.57
C ALA A 24 -12.02 7.53 12.62
N PHE A 25 -11.31 8.62 12.45
CA PHE A 25 -9.84 8.69 12.53
C PHE A 25 -9.40 10.12 12.87
N GLN A 26 -8.19 10.25 13.38
CA GLN A 26 -7.58 11.55 13.69
C GLN A 26 -6.65 11.95 12.52
N LEU A 27 -7.09 12.97 11.77
CA LEU A 27 -6.31 13.58 10.70
C LEU A 27 -5.57 14.83 11.22
N ASP A 28 -4.28 14.85 11.04
CA ASP A 28 -3.42 16.02 11.21
C ASP A 28 -3.05 16.57 9.83
N THR A 29 -3.23 17.89 9.64
CA THR A 29 -2.93 18.57 8.36
C THR A 29 -1.98 19.73 8.62
N PRO A 30 -0.65 19.46 8.64
CA PRO A 30 0.35 20.47 8.91
C PRO A 30 0.25 21.67 7.95
N ASN A 31 0.26 22.89 8.50
CA ASN A 31 0.21 24.14 7.73
C ASN A 31 -0.98 24.24 6.75
N ASP A 32 -2.10 23.58 7.06
CA ASP A 32 -3.27 23.47 6.19
C ASP A 32 -2.99 22.88 4.79
N LYS A 33 -1.88 22.12 4.66
CA LYS A 33 -1.48 21.44 3.43
C LYS A 33 -1.95 20.00 3.43
N LEU A 34 -2.98 19.72 2.68
CA LEU A 34 -3.58 18.39 2.61
C LEU A 34 -2.60 17.31 2.11
N GLU A 35 -1.70 17.68 1.21
CA GLU A 35 -0.62 16.81 0.70
C GLU A 35 0.44 16.43 1.74
N GLU A 36 0.46 17.11 2.91
CA GLU A 36 1.32 16.77 4.04
C GLU A 36 0.56 16.05 5.16
N SER A 37 -0.74 15.75 4.95
CA SER A 37 -1.60 15.19 5.99
C SER A 37 -1.16 13.80 6.44
N VAL A 38 -1.34 13.56 7.75
CA VAL A 38 -1.03 12.31 8.44
C VAL A 38 -2.24 11.87 9.27
N VAL A 39 -2.63 10.60 9.17
CA VAL A 39 -3.61 10.00 10.07
C VAL A 39 -2.88 9.40 11.26
N GLN A 40 -3.19 9.88 12.47
CA GLN A 40 -2.51 9.51 13.72
C GLN A 40 -3.16 8.30 14.42
N SER A 41 -4.47 8.12 14.25
CA SER A 41 -5.21 6.99 14.80
C SER A 41 -6.43 6.68 13.94
N VAL A 42 -6.85 5.41 13.92
CA VAL A 42 -8.02 4.94 13.18
C VAL A 42 -8.85 4.02 14.06
N ASP A 43 -10.05 4.46 14.40
CA ASP A 43 -11.05 3.64 15.08
C ASP A 43 -11.93 2.90 14.08
N ARG A 44 -12.33 3.59 13.00
CA ARG A 44 -13.13 3.04 11.90
C ARG A 44 -12.44 3.31 10.55
N PRO A 45 -12.18 2.29 9.73
CA PRO A 45 -11.47 2.44 8.47
C PRO A 45 -12.39 3.00 7.38
N TRP A 46 -11.81 3.80 6.48
CA TRP A 46 -12.48 4.45 5.36
C TRP A 46 -11.74 4.29 4.05
N LEU A 47 -12.49 4.24 2.95
CA LEU A 47 -11.96 4.21 1.59
C LEU A 47 -12.35 5.50 0.85
N PHE A 48 -11.36 6.23 0.34
CA PHE A 48 -11.51 7.47 -0.41
C PHE A 48 -11.18 7.24 -1.88
N GLY A 49 -12.12 7.53 -2.77
CA GLY A 49 -11.99 7.29 -4.21
C GLY A 49 -11.87 8.57 -5.02
N TYR A 50 -10.99 8.53 -6.01
CA TYR A 50 -10.71 9.60 -6.97
C TYR A 50 -10.93 9.06 -8.38
N SER A 51 -11.73 9.78 -9.16
CA SER A 51 -12.12 9.34 -10.51
C SER A 51 -11.37 10.11 -11.59
N PRO A 52 -10.76 9.43 -12.55
CA PRO A 52 -10.08 10.07 -13.67
C PRO A 52 -11.06 10.55 -14.74
N THR A 53 -10.62 11.48 -15.58
CA THR A 53 -11.34 11.88 -16.80
C THR A 53 -10.35 12.05 -17.95
N PRO A 54 -10.33 11.14 -18.95
CA PRO A 54 -11.14 9.92 -19.07
C PRO A 54 -10.65 8.76 -18.20
N ALA A 55 -11.52 7.79 -17.91
CA ALA A 55 -11.16 6.56 -17.23
C ALA A 55 -10.69 5.48 -18.20
N ASN A 56 -9.65 4.71 -17.81
CA ASN A 56 -9.17 3.55 -18.55
C ASN A 56 -9.88 2.23 -18.14
N GLY A 57 -10.88 2.32 -17.26
CA GLY A 57 -11.65 1.17 -16.78
C GLY A 57 -10.94 0.32 -15.71
N ARG A 58 -9.79 0.73 -15.23
CA ARG A 58 -9.02 0.04 -14.18
C ARG A 58 -9.07 0.80 -12.86
N ALA A 59 -8.99 0.07 -11.76
CA ALA A 59 -8.87 0.64 -10.44
C ALA A 59 -7.55 0.25 -9.77
N ILE A 60 -7.11 1.08 -8.80
CA ILE A 60 -5.92 0.81 -8.01
C ILE A 60 -6.16 1.18 -6.54
N LEU A 61 -5.88 0.23 -5.64
CA LEU A 61 -5.90 0.46 -4.21
C LEU A 61 -4.55 1.02 -3.77
N ILE A 62 -4.55 2.15 -3.07
CA ILE A 62 -3.36 2.83 -2.58
C ILE A 62 -3.25 2.62 -1.08
N LEU A 63 -2.10 2.12 -0.65
CA LEU A 63 -1.74 1.80 0.72
C LEU A 63 -0.53 2.66 1.12
N GLY A 64 -0.78 3.73 1.87
CA GLY A 64 0.27 4.61 2.38
C GLY A 64 1.09 3.96 3.50
N GLY A 65 2.30 4.46 3.71
CA GLY A 65 3.17 4.07 4.81
C GLY A 65 2.87 4.81 6.11
N GLY A 66 3.74 4.60 7.10
CA GLY A 66 3.65 5.15 8.45
C GLY A 66 3.91 4.09 9.52
N GLY A 67 4.50 2.96 9.12
CA GLY A 67 4.97 1.91 10.02
C GLY A 67 3.88 1.21 10.82
N TYR A 68 2.65 1.20 10.34
CA TYR A 68 1.46 0.68 11.04
C TYR A 68 1.16 1.37 12.38
N THR A 69 1.61 2.60 12.57
CA THR A 69 1.30 3.42 13.75
C THR A 69 0.72 4.79 13.37
N GLN A 70 0.80 5.13 12.11
CA GLN A 70 0.20 6.28 11.45
C GLN A 70 0.04 5.99 9.96
N LEU A 71 -0.59 6.91 9.19
CA LEU A 71 -0.64 6.84 7.73
C LEU A 71 -0.21 8.19 7.14
N MET A 72 0.75 8.16 6.23
CA MET A 72 1.21 9.30 5.44
C MET A 72 0.22 9.58 4.30
N VAL A 73 -1.04 9.83 4.68
CA VAL A 73 -2.18 9.87 3.76
C VAL A 73 -2.10 10.99 2.72
N GLY A 74 -1.39 12.07 3.03
CA GLY A 74 -1.11 13.15 2.07
C GLY A 74 -0.10 12.71 1.01
N ARG A 75 1.14 12.41 1.42
CA ARG A 75 2.26 12.12 0.52
C ARG A 75 2.15 10.78 -0.20
N GLU A 76 1.78 9.74 0.54
CA GLU A 76 1.74 8.36 0.04
C GLU A 76 0.32 7.87 -0.26
N GLY A 77 -0.67 8.75 -0.09
CA GLY A 77 -2.06 8.52 -0.44
C GLY A 77 -2.53 9.49 -1.52
N LEU A 78 -2.87 10.74 -1.13
CA LEU A 78 -3.46 11.74 -2.02
C LEU A 78 -2.59 12.09 -3.23
N GLN A 79 -1.29 12.35 -3.04
CA GLN A 79 -0.41 12.67 -4.16
C GLN A 79 -0.29 11.49 -5.13
N ILE A 80 -0.20 10.25 -4.62
CA ILE A 80 -0.19 9.04 -5.44
C ILE A 80 -1.52 8.88 -6.19
N ALA A 81 -2.66 9.16 -5.53
CA ALA A 81 -3.97 9.13 -6.18
C ALA A 81 -4.07 10.16 -7.31
N GLN A 82 -3.58 11.38 -7.11
CA GLN A 82 -3.54 12.42 -8.14
C GLN A 82 -2.69 12.01 -9.35
N TRP A 83 -1.52 11.42 -9.12
CA TRP A 83 -0.68 10.88 -10.18
C TRP A 83 -1.38 9.78 -10.97
N LEU A 84 -1.94 8.77 -10.29
CA LEU A 84 -2.59 7.62 -10.94
C LEU A 84 -3.91 7.99 -11.64
N THR A 85 -4.68 8.95 -11.12
CA THR A 85 -5.85 9.48 -11.84
C THR A 85 -5.44 10.23 -13.10
N GLY A 86 -4.30 10.93 -13.08
CA GLY A 86 -3.69 11.52 -14.29
C GLY A 86 -3.37 10.48 -15.38
N LEU A 87 -3.16 9.21 -15.01
CA LEU A 87 -2.95 8.09 -15.94
C LEU A 87 -4.24 7.33 -16.30
N GLY A 88 -5.40 7.78 -15.83
CA GLY A 88 -6.70 7.19 -16.16
C GLY A 88 -7.20 6.12 -15.19
N PHE A 89 -6.53 5.84 -14.08
CA PHE A 89 -7.00 4.90 -13.07
C PHE A 89 -8.04 5.51 -12.14
N HIS A 90 -9.07 4.76 -11.78
CA HIS A 90 -9.79 5.01 -10.54
C HIS A 90 -8.88 4.69 -9.36
N ALA A 91 -8.51 5.70 -8.57
CA ALA A 91 -7.55 5.56 -7.48
C ALA A 91 -8.26 5.59 -6.12
N PHE A 92 -7.91 4.66 -5.22
CA PHE A 92 -8.57 4.52 -3.93
C PHE A 92 -7.56 4.52 -2.79
N VAL A 93 -7.62 5.52 -1.91
CA VAL A 93 -6.77 5.65 -0.73
C VAL A 93 -7.46 4.99 0.46
N LEU A 94 -6.81 4.02 1.08
CA LEU A 94 -7.30 3.33 2.25
C LEU A 94 -6.76 3.97 3.54
N VAL A 95 -7.67 4.39 4.40
CA VAL A 95 -7.40 4.71 5.82
C VAL A 95 -7.74 3.46 6.62
N HIS A 96 -6.74 2.59 6.83
CA HIS A 96 -6.88 1.31 7.55
C HIS A 96 -6.56 1.44 9.03
N ARG A 97 -7.08 0.54 9.86
CA ARG A 97 -6.76 0.43 11.28
C ARG A 97 -5.32 -0.01 11.50
N PHE A 98 -4.78 0.31 12.68
CA PHE A 98 -3.44 -0.09 13.11
C PHE A 98 -3.50 -1.27 14.09
N PRO A 99 -2.53 -2.20 14.04
CA PRO A 99 -2.38 -3.24 15.04
C PRO A 99 -2.12 -2.63 16.42
N ASN A 100 -2.93 -2.96 17.41
CA ASN A 100 -2.77 -2.51 18.79
C ASN A 100 -3.56 -3.41 19.74
N ALA A 101 -3.44 -3.21 21.07
CA ALA A 101 -4.10 -4.02 22.08
C ALA A 101 -5.66 -4.04 22.01
N LYS A 102 -6.28 -3.13 21.27
CA LYS A 102 -7.74 -3.08 21.05
C LYS A 102 -8.17 -3.72 19.73
N SER A 103 -7.22 -3.95 18.83
CA SER A 103 -7.45 -4.51 17.51
C SER A 103 -6.43 -5.60 17.20
N SER A 104 -6.83 -6.64 16.46
CA SER A 104 -5.94 -7.75 16.16
C SER A 104 -4.74 -7.32 15.31
N PRO A 105 -3.63 -8.08 15.31
CA PRO A 105 -2.50 -7.88 14.39
C PRO A 105 -2.91 -7.86 12.93
N GLN A 106 -3.98 -8.54 12.58
CA GLN A 106 -4.45 -8.79 11.21
C GLN A 106 -5.27 -7.63 10.62
N VAL A 107 -5.78 -6.69 11.45
CA VAL A 107 -6.75 -5.68 10.97
C VAL A 107 -6.32 -4.86 9.74
N PRO A 108 -5.05 -4.48 9.52
CA PRO A 108 -4.69 -3.79 8.28
C PRO A 108 -4.91 -4.64 7.04
N LEU A 109 -4.66 -5.95 7.14
CA LEU A 109 -4.84 -6.89 6.04
C LEU A 109 -6.33 -7.14 5.75
N ASP A 110 -7.16 -7.27 6.80
CA ASP A 110 -8.60 -7.44 6.66
C ASP A 110 -9.25 -6.18 6.05
N ASP A 111 -8.82 -4.98 6.49
CA ASP A 111 -9.29 -3.72 5.93
C ASP A 111 -8.89 -3.59 4.45
N ALA A 112 -7.67 -3.98 4.07
CA ALA A 112 -7.22 -3.94 2.68
C ALA A 112 -7.99 -4.96 1.79
N ARG A 113 -8.24 -6.16 2.27
CA ARG A 113 -9.09 -7.17 1.59
C ARG A 113 -10.51 -6.64 1.38
N ARG A 114 -11.09 -6.04 2.41
CA ARG A 114 -12.43 -5.46 2.34
C ARG A 114 -12.50 -4.30 1.35
N ALA A 115 -11.46 -3.46 1.29
CA ALA A 115 -11.37 -2.36 0.34
C ALA A 115 -11.38 -2.84 -1.11
N LEU A 116 -10.60 -3.88 -1.44
CA LEU A 116 -10.58 -4.49 -2.78
C LEU A 116 -11.98 -5.01 -3.18
N ASN A 117 -12.63 -5.75 -2.28
CA ASN A 117 -13.99 -6.26 -2.51
C ASN A 117 -15.01 -5.11 -2.70
N LEU A 118 -14.85 -4.02 -1.96
CA LEU A 118 -15.73 -2.86 -2.10
C LEU A 118 -15.54 -2.16 -3.46
N ILE A 119 -14.30 -1.97 -3.91
CA ILE A 119 -13.97 -1.39 -5.22
C ILE A 119 -14.60 -2.22 -6.35
N GLU A 120 -14.41 -3.54 -6.30
CA GLU A 120 -14.98 -4.45 -7.31
C GLU A 120 -16.50 -4.42 -7.30
N SER A 121 -17.13 -4.54 -6.12
CA SER A 121 -18.60 -4.56 -5.99
C SER A 121 -19.27 -3.27 -6.44
N LYS A 122 -18.56 -2.16 -6.44
CA LYS A 122 -19.03 -0.87 -6.94
C LYS A 122 -18.78 -0.68 -8.44
N GLY A 123 -18.13 -1.63 -9.12
CA GLY A 123 -17.94 -1.62 -10.57
C GLY A 123 -16.85 -0.68 -11.09
N PHE A 124 -15.89 -0.28 -10.26
CA PHE A 124 -14.81 0.63 -10.67
C PHE A 124 -13.65 -0.05 -11.42
N ALA A 125 -13.62 -1.38 -11.48
CA ALA A 125 -12.50 -2.13 -12.06
C ALA A 125 -12.92 -3.10 -13.19
N PRO A 126 -13.74 -2.70 -14.17
CA PRO A 126 -14.20 -3.61 -15.23
C PRO A 126 -13.08 -4.13 -16.13
N GLN A 127 -11.93 -3.44 -16.20
CA GLN A 127 -10.75 -3.82 -16.99
C GLN A 127 -9.59 -4.33 -16.11
N GLY A 128 -9.75 -4.36 -14.79
CA GLY A 128 -8.77 -4.91 -13.87
C GLY A 128 -8.48 -4.05 -12.65
N LEU A 129 -7.84 -4.68 -11.67
CA LEU A 129 -7.56 -4.12 -10.34
C LEU A 129 -6.08 -4.27 -9.99
N GLY A 130 -5.46 -3.19 -9.55
CA GLY A 130 -4.08 -3.16 -9.07
C GLY A 130 -3.98 -2.71 -7.62
N VAL A 131 -2.76 -2.80 -7.08
CA VAL A 131 -2.41 -2.25 -5.77
C VAL A 131 -1.14 -1.40 -5.89
N CYS A 132 -1.12 -0.24 -5.22
CA CYS A 132 0.07 0.58 -5.04
C CYS A 132 0.34 0.72 -3.53
N GLY A 133 1.49 0.24 -3.06
CA GLY A 133 1.85 0.28 -1.65
C GLY A 133 3.24 0.87 -1.42
N LEU A 134 3.35 1.78 -0.44
CA LEU A 134 4.59 2.46 -0.11
C LEU A 134 4.95 2.27 1.36
N SER A 135 6.22 2.04 1.67
CA SER A 135 6.73 1.78 3.03
C SER A 135 5.97 0.62 3.72
N SER A 136 5.37 0.80 4.89
CA SER A 136 4.51 -0.23 5.49
C SER A 136 3.30 -0.60 4.61
N GLY A 137 2.81 0.34 3.78
CA GLY A 137 1.84 0.05 2.73
C GLY A 137 2.40 -0.85 1.62
N GLY A 138 3.71 -0.76 1.32
CA GLY A 138 4.41 -1.69 0.42
C GLY A 138 4.46 -3.12 0.98
N HIS A 139 4.67 -3.26 2.29
CA HIS A 139 4.53 -4.55 2.98
C HIS A 139 3.08 -5.07 2.91
N LEU A 140 2.09 -4.22 3.20
CA LEU A 140 0.66 -4.58 3.13
C LEU A 140 0.22 -4.93 1.71
N GLY A 141 0.68 -4.19 0.70
CA GLY A 141 0.42 -4.48 -0.72
C GLY A 141 1.01 -5.82 -1.15
N ALA A 142 2.25 -6.12 -0.75
CA ALA A 142 2.85 -7.43 -0.98
C ALA A 142 2.11 -8.55 -0.23
N ALA A 143 1.58 -8.27 0.97
CA ALA A 143 0.77 -9.20 1.73
C ALA A 143 -0.52 -9.62 1.00
N LEU A 144 -1.12 -8.75 0.21
CA LEU A 144 -2.30 -9.09 -0.60
C LEU A 144 -1.99 -10.09 -1.73
N LEU A 145 -0.71 -10.27 -2.08
CA LEU A 145 -0.24 -11.24 -3.08
C LEU A 145 0.20 -12.58 -2.46
N ALA A 146 0.10 -12.73 -1.14
CA ALA A 146 0.66 -13.86 -0.38
C ALA A 146 -0.44 -14.76 0.21
N GLU A 147 -0.04 -15.98 0.60
CA GLU A 147 -0.88 -16.95 1.31
C GLU A 147 -0.43 -17.07 2.76
N PHE A 148 -1.39 -17.14 3.68
CA PHE A 148 -1.15 -17.17 5.11
C PHE A 148 -1.74 -18.43 5.76
N PRO A 149 -1.35 -18.76 7.01
CA PRO A 149 -2.02 -19.78 7.79
C PRO A 149 -3.54 -19.53 7.89
N SER A 150 -4.33 -20.60 8.05
CA SER A 150 -5.79 -20.52 8.08
C SER A 150 -6.33 -19.56 9.15
N SER A 151 -5.61 -19.40 10.27
CA SER A 151 -5.94 -18.41 11.30
C SER A 151 -5.85 -16.95 10.83
N TRP A 152 -5.14 -16.68 9.73
CA TRP A 152 -5.00 -15.38 9.09
C TRP A 152 -5.78 -15.27 7.75
N THR A 153 -6.58 -16.30 7.46
CA THR A 153 -7.36 -16.40 6.23
C THR A 153 -8.81 -16.72 6.60
N PRO A 154 -9.61 -15.73 7.08
CA PRO A 154 -11.03 -15.91 7.36
C PRO A 154 -11.80 -16.44 6.13
N ALA A 155 -12.94 -17.08 6.35
CA ALA A 155 -13.73 -17.68 5.26
C ALA A 155 -14.19 -16.69 4.20
N ASP A 156 -14.34 -15.41 4.57
CA ASP A 156 -14.72 -14.28 3.72
C ASP A 156 -13.51 -13.43 3.26
N SER A 157 -12.28 -13.94 3.42
CA SER A 157 -11.04 -13.22 3.06
C SER A 157 -10.69 -13.27 1.57
N ALA A 158 -11.50 -13.93 0.75
CA ALA A 158 -11.30 -13.93 -0.69
C ALA A 158 -11.31 -12.51 -1.25
N ILE A 159 -10.33 -12.22 -2.11
CA ILE A 159 -10.20 -10.92 -2.78
C ILE A 159 -10.32 -11.10 -4.29
N PRO A 160 -10.71 -10.04 -5.02
CA PRO A 160 -10.61 -10.01 -6.46
C PRO A 160 -9.18 -10.31 -6.93
N LYS A 161 -9.05 -10.84 -8.14
CA LYS A 161 -7.75 -11.02 -8.75
C LYS A 161 -7.05 -9.67 -8.89
N LEU A 162 -5.81 -9.59 -8.41
CA LEU A 162 -4.94 -8.45 -8.67
C LEU A 162 -4.17 -8.70 -9.98
N ASP A 163 -4.26 -7.75 -10.91
CA ASP A 163 -3.63 -7.85 -12.21
C ASP A 163 -2.21 -7.31 -12.23
N PHE A 164 -1.88 -6.39 -11.30
CA PHE A 164 -0.54 -5.83 -11.14
C PHE A 164 -0.33 -5.24 -9.76
N ALA A 165 0.94 -5.00 -9.39
CA ALA A 165 1.31 -4.30 -8.17
C ALA A 165 2.44 -3.29 -8.40
N ILE A 166 2.40 -2.17 -7.69
CA ILE A 166 3.45 -1.14 -7.59
C ILE A 166 3.87 -1.06 -6.13
N LEU A 167 5.11 -1.47 -5.80
CA LEU A 167 5.55 -1.62 -4.42
C LEU A 167 6.85 -0.84 -4.18
N GLY A 168 6.80 0.15 -3.29
CA GLY A 168 7.93 1.01 -2.96
C GLY A 168 8.44 0.80 -1.53
N TYR A 169 9.74 0.68 -1.37
CA TYR A 169 10.51 0.70 -0.11
C TYR A 169 9.83 0.04 1.10
N GLY A 170 9.14 -1.09 0.89
CA GLY A 170 8.42 -1.83 1.93
C GLY A 170 9.32 -2.70 2.82
N PRO A 171 9.09 -2.77 4.15
CA PRO A 171 9.84 -3.65 5.05
C PRO A 171 9.34 -5.11 4.95
N ILE A 172 9.62 -5.77 3.85
CA ILE A 172 9.04 -7.06 3.45
C ILE A 172 9.25 -8.17 4.49
N SER A 173 10.47 -8.28 5.04
CA SER A 173 10.78 -9.34 6.02
C SER A 173 11.83 -8.98 7.07
N THR A 174 12.49 -7.83 6.97
CA THR A 174 13.56 -7.46 7.91
C THR A 174 13.06 -7.03 9.30
N ASN A 175 11.76 -6.94 9.50
CA ASN A 175 11.14 -6.72 10.81
C ASN A 175 10.72 -8.02 11.51
N ALA A 176 10.77 -9.16 10.82
CA ALA A 176 10.53 -10.46 11.43
C ALA A 176 11.75 -10.89 12.26
N VAL A 177 11.49 -11.48 13.45
CA VAL A 177 12.54 -12.03 14.32
C VAL A 177 13.32 -13.13 13.57
N GLY A 178 14.63 -13.08 13.65
CA GLY A 178 15.52 -14.02 12.96
C GLY A 178 15.77 -13.68 11.48
N ARG A 179 15.11 -12.68 10.91
CA ARG A 179 15.31 -12.24 9.52
C ARG A 179 15.86 -10.81 9.38
N THR A 180 15.98 -10.10 10.50
CA THR A 180 16.60 -8.77 10.52
C THR A 180 18.07 -8.84 10.09
N ILE A 181 18.53 -7.81 9.37
CA ILE A 181 19.95 -7.62 9.05
C ILE A 181 20.66 -6.73 10.09
N ILE A 182 19.90 -6.13 11.01
CA ILE A 182 20.44 -5.30 12.08
C ILE A 182 20.62 -6.19 13.31
N PRO A 183 21.86 -6.42 13.76
CA PRO A 183 22.11 -7.24 14.94
C PRO A 183 21.37 -6.68 16.16
N ASN A 184 20.76 -7.57 16.96
CA ASN A 184 20.06 -7.23 18.19
C ASN A 184 18.94 -6.18 18.04
N LYS A 185 18.34 -6.05 16.85
CA LYS A 185 17.19 -5.18 16.64
C LYS A 185 16.06 -5.59 17.60
N PRO A 186 15.57 -4.68 18.46
CA PRO A 186 14.48 -5.00 19.37
C PRO A 186 13.17 -5.19 18.60
N PRO A 187 12.20 -5.94 19.16
CA PRO A 187 10.85 -6.01 18.61
C PRO A 187 10.22 -4.62 18.47
N LEU A 188 9.37 -4.46 17.46
CA LEU A 188 8.70 -3.19 17.17
C LEU A 188 7.41 -3.08 17.98
N PRO A 189 7.25 -2.04 18.82
CA PRO A 189 5.99 -1.81 19.51
C PRO A 189 4.91 -1.28 18.57
N PRO A 190 3.61 -1.56 18.84
CA PRO A 190 3.12 -2.48 19.86
C PRO A 190 3.35 -3.97 19.49
N ALA A 191 3.06 -4.88 20.43
CA ALA A 191 3.29 -6.32 20.22
C ALA A 191 2.54 -6.88 19.02
N GLU A 192 1.32 -6.40 18.77
CA GLU A 192 0.46 -6.77 17.64
C GLU A 192 1.10 -6.39 16.30
N LYS A 193 1.81 -5.26 16.23
CA LYS A 193 2.58 -4.88 15.04
C LYS A 193 3.76 -5.81 14.81
N GLN A 194 4.45 -6.21 15.86
CA GLN A 194 5.53 -7.19 15.76
C GLN A 194 5.00 -8.56 15.32
N GLU A 195 3.82 -8.96 15.81
CA GLU A 195 3.15 -10.20 15.38
C GLU A 195 2.76 -10.14 13.89
N LEU A 196 2.23 -9.01 13.42
CA LEU A 196 1.95 -8.80 11.99
C LEU A 196 3.20 -9.07 11.14
N TYR A 197 4.34 -8.45 11.47
CA TYR A 197 5.59 -8.68 10.73
C TYR A 197 6.14 -10.09 10.90
N GLN A 198 5.84 -10.76 12.01
CA GLN A 198 6.27 -12.13 12.25
C GLN A 198 5.52 -13.14 11.39
N VAL A 199 4.21 -12.93 11.21
CA VAL A 199 3.35 -13.83 10.43
C VAL A 199 3.40 -13.47 8.94
N VAL A 200 3.38 -12.19 8.61
CA VAL A 200 3.32 -11.69 7.23
C VAL A 200 4.73 -11.44 6.69
N GLN A 201 5.24 -12.37 5.90
CA GLN A 201 6.55 -12.33 5.25
C GLN A 201 6.37 -12.64 3.75
N PRO A 202 5.91 -11.67 2.96
CA PRO A 202 5.42 -11.91 1.58
C PRO A 202 6.43 -12.57 0.66
N ASP A 203 7.73 -12.31 0.86
CA ASP A 203 8.81 -12.87 0.03
C ASP A 203 8.89 -14.40 0.06
N VAL A 204 8.46 -15.03 1.16
CA VAL A 204 8.45 -16.50 1.31
C VAL A 204 7.03 -17.10 1.28
N GLN A 205 6.01 -16.26 1.14
CA GLN A 205 4.60 -16.66 1.16
C GLN A 205 3.87 -16.30 -0.14
N MET A 206 4.60 -15.81 -1.14
CA MET A 206 4.03 -15.33 -2.40
C MET A 206 3.17 -16.40 -3.08
N LYS A 207 1.92 -16.04 -3.41
CA LYS A 207 0.99 -16.92 -4.13
C LYS A 207 1.35 -17.02 -5.60
N ALA A 208 1.36 -18.25 -6.13
CA ALA A 208 1.64 -18.48 -7.54
C ALA A 208 0.33 -18.68 -8.36
N PRO A 209 0.23 -18.12 -9.59
CA PRO A 209 1.16 -17.17 -10.18
C PRO A 209 1.01 -15.77 -9.58
N ALA A 210 2.13 -15.12 -9.25
CA ALA A 210 2.12 -13.74 -8.81
C ALA A 210 1.87 -12.79 -10.00
N PRO A 211 1.17 -11.66 -9.82
CA PRO A 211 0.97 -10.69 -10.87
C PRO A 211 2.27 -9.96 -11.24
N PRO A 212 2.36 -9.35 -12.44
CA PRO A 212 3.44 -8.42 -12.77
C PRO A 212 3.58 -7.33 -11.70
N THR A 213 4.82 -7.09 -11.26
CA THR A 213 5.07 -6.17 -10.14
C THR A 213 6.22 -5.22 -10.45
N PHE A 214 5.96 -3.92 -10.28
CA PHE A 214 6.97 -2.87 -10.30
C PHE A 214 7.46 -2.62 -8.87
N ILE A 215 8.78 -2.63 -8.66
CA ILE A 215 9.41 -2.46 -7.35
C ILE A 215 10.40 -1.29 -7.40
N VAL A 216 10.33 -0.38 -6.42
CA VAL A 216 11.26 0.75 -6.32
C VAL A 216 11.79 0.94 -4.91
N TYR A 217 13.13 1.09 -4.79
CA TYR A 217 13.82 1.26 -3.50
C TYR A 217 15.01 2.22 -3.61
N SER A 218 15.48 2.70 -2.43
CA SER A 218 16.77 3.35 -2.27
C SER A 218 17.82 2.35 -1.78
N GLY A 219 19.03 2.43 -2.34
CA GLY A 219 20.16 1.57 -1.96
C GLY A 219 20.73 1.89 -0.57
N ASN A 220 20.58 3.15 -0.13
CA ASN A 220 21.07 3.66 1.15
C ASN A 220 19.95 4.02 2.14
N ASP A 221 18.73 3.50 1.95
CA ASP A 221 17.60 3.76 2.84
C ASP A 221 17.97 3.44 4.30
N PRO A 222 17.93 4.44 5.22
CA PRO A 222 18.34 4.25 6.61
C PRO A 222 17.26 3.56 7.46
N VAL A 223 16.03 3.43 6.95
CA VAL A 223 14.87 2.89 7.69
C VAL A 223 14.53 1.48 7.22
N VAL A 224 14.45 1.29 5.89
CA VAL A 224 14.09 0.01 5.27
C VAL A 224 15.24 -0.45 4.37
N PRO A 225 16.08 -1.36 4.84
CA PRO A 225 17.24 -1.84 4.09
C PRO A 225 16.86 -2.41 2.72
N VAL A 226 17.66 -2.09 1.70
CA VAL A 226 17.45 -2.49 0.30
C VAL A 226 17.33 -4.00 0.08
N VAL A 227 17.84 -4.82 0.99
CA VAL A 227 17.68 -6.28 0.95
C VAL A 227 16.21 -6.73 0.85
N ASN A 228 15.27 -5.91 1.34
CA ASN A 228 13.84 -6.17 1.18
C ASN A 228 13.42 -6.18 -0.30
N ALA A 229 14.00 -5.31 -1.14
CA ALA A 229 13.77 -5.30 -2.59
C ALA A 229 14.21 -6.62 -3.24
N TYR A 230 15.39 -7.09 -2.91
CA TYR A 230 15.93 -8.34 -3.46
C TYR A 230 15.10 -9.55 -3.05
N ARG A 231 14.75 -9.66 -1.76
CA ARG A 231 13.90 -10.73 -1.23
C ARG A 231 12.52 -10.76 -1.89
N LEU A 232 11.88 -9.59 -2.02
CA LEU A 232 10.56 -9.49 -2.66
C LEU A 232 10.64 -9.88 -4.14
N SER A 233 11.64 -9.38 -4.87
CA SER A 233 11.87 -9.72 -6.28
C SER A 233 12.09 -11.22 -6.46
N GLU A 234 12.89 -11.85 -5.62
CA GLU A 234 13.10 -13.31 -5.62
C GLU A 234 11.79 -14.07 -5.34
N GLY A 235 11.03 -13.66 -4.31
CA GLY A 235 9.74 -14.30 -3.96
C GLY A 235 8.74 -14.26 -5.12
N ILE A 236 8.57 -13.08 -5.76
CA ILE A 236 7.68 -12.92 -6.90
C ILE A 236 8.15 -13.78 -8.10
N THR A 237 9.46 -13.77 -8.40
CA THR A 237 10.03 -14.57 -9.49
C THR A 237 9.83 -16.07 -9.26
N ASN A 238 10.05 -16.55 -8.04
CA ASN A 238 9.82 -17.95 -7.65
C ASN A 238 8.34 -18.32 -7.79
N ALA A 239 7.44 -17.37 -7.53
CA ALA A 239 6.00 -17.52 -7.76
C ALA A 239 5.56 -17.27 -9.21
N LYS A 240 6.50 -17.29 -10.19
CA LYS A 240 6.24 -17.14 -11.63
C LYS A 240 5.69 -15.76 -12.02
N GLY A 241 5.85 -14.74 -11.19
CA GLY A 241 5.53 -13.35 -11.52
C GLY A 241 6.67 -12.66 -12.29
N ALA A 242 6.31 -11.70 -13.13
CA ALA A 242 7.27 -10.80 -13.76
C ALA A 242 7.61 -9.63 -12.81
N VAL A 243 8.88 -9.25 -12.75
CA VAL A 243 9.37 -8.17 -11.87
C VAL A 243 10.09 -7.12 -12.67
N GLU A 244 9.71 -5.86 -12.47
CA GLU A 244 10.48 -4.68 -12.85
C GLU A 244 11.06 -4.07 -11.57
N LEU A 245 12.39 -4.11 -11.38
CA LEU A 245 13.05 -3.68 -10.14
C LEU A 245 13.98 -2.50 -10.39
N HIS A 246 13.73 -1.37 -9.70
CA HIS A 246 14.57 -0.19 -9.70
C HIS A 246 15.15 0.11 -8.31
N ILE A 247 16.46 0.27 -8.24
CA ILE A 247 17.18 0.67 -7.02
C ILE A 247 18.00 1.92 -7.33
N PHE A 248 17.59 3.04 -6.72
CA PHE A 248 18.35 4.28 -6.80
C PHE A 248 19.40 4.30 -5.69
N SER A 249 20.63 4.69 -6.01
CA SER A 249 21.75 4.60 -5.07
C SER A 249 21.55 5.50 -3.84
N ASP A 250 20.87 6.63 -4.02
CA ASP A 250 20.68 7.64 -2.99
C ASP A 250 19.27 8.24 -3.05
N ALA A 251 18.51 8.03 -1.98
CA ALA A 251 17.23 8.68 -1.73
C ALA A 251 16.84 8.50 -0.25
N PRO A 252 16.16 9.48 0.37
CA PRO A 252 15.62 9.32 1.72
C PRO A 252 14.56 8.22 1.77
N HIS A 253 14.31 7.63 2.95
CA HIS A 253 13.12 6.80 3.13
C HIS A 253 11.84 7.61 2.90
N GLY A 254 10.82 7.01 2.29
CA GLY A 254 9.57 7.70 2.03
C GLY A 254 9.69 8.77 0.95
N PHE A 255 10.52 8.55 -0.07
CA PHE A 255 10.75 9.53 -1.14
C PHE A 255 9.48 9.87 -1.94
N ALA A 256 8.46 9.03 -1.98
CA ALA A 256 7.19 9.26 -2.66
C ALA A 256 7.38 9.99 -4.02
N LEU A 257 6.74 11.14 -4.24
CA LEU A 257 6.88 11.96 -5.47
C LEU A 257 7.68 13.26 -5.25
N ASP A 258 8.20 13.51 -4.04
CA ASP A 258 8.67 14.84 -3.62
C ASP A 258 10.19 15.09 -3.79
N THR A 259 10.96 14.14 -4.31
CA THR A 259 12.43 14.23 -4.37
C THR A 259 12.94 14.78 -5.72
N LYS A 260 12.51 15.96 -6.11
CA LYS A 260 12.73 16.55 -7.44
C LYS A 260 14.18 16.63 -7.89
N ASP A 261 15.11 16.81 -6.96
CA ASP A 261 16.53 17.03 -7.25
C ASP A 261 17.37 15.75 -7.26
N LEU A 262 16.76 14.58 -7.00
CA LEU A 262 17.44 13.31 -6.99
C LEU A 262 17.02 12.41 -8.18
N PRO A 263 17.90 11.51 -8.66
CA PRO A 263 17.58 10.56 -9.73
C PRO A 263 16.31 9.74 -9.46
N VAL A 264 15.99 9.45 -8.19
CA VAL A 264 14.77 8.74 -7.78
C VAL A 264 13.49 9.46 -8.23
N SER A 265 13.52 10.77 -8.49
CA SER A 265 12.38 11.52 -9.05
C SER A 265 11.90 10.98 -10.41
N LYS A 266 12.67 10.10 -11.05
CA LYS A 266 12.32 9.46 -12.34
C LYS A 266 11.51 8.18 -12.18
N TRP A 267 11.32 7.66 -10.96
CA TRP A 267 10.60 6.41 -10.78
C TRP A 267 9.15 6.43 -11.29
N PRO A 268 8.38 7.53 -11.20
CA PRO A 268 7.02 7.55 -11.77
C PRO A 268 7.03 7.36 -13.29
N VAL A 269 7.95 8.02 -14.00
CA VAL A 269 8.08 7.89 -15.48
C VAL A 269 8.48 6.47 -15.87
N LEU A 270 9.36 5.82 -15.09
CA LEU A 270 9.74 4.42 -15.30
C LEU A 270 8.54 3.49 -15.06
N CYS A 271 7.77 3.77 -14.02
CA CYS A 271 6.53 3.03 -13.72
C CYS A 271 5.47 3.22 -14.81
N GLU A 272 5.28 4.43 -15.33
CA GLU A 272 4.39 4.71 -16.45
C GLU A 272 4.77 3.92 -17.70
N ALA A 273 6.06 3.90 -18.05
CA ALA A 273 6.57 3.11 -19.18
C ALA A 273 6.32 1.60 -18.97
N TRP A 274 6.50 1.10 -17.76
CA TRP A 274 6.20 -0.29 -17.40
C TRP A 274 4.70 -0.60 -17.47
N LEU A 275 3.83 0.31 -17.00
CA LEU A 275 2.37 0.17 -17.09
C LEU A 275 1.92 0.15 -18.56
N GLU A 276 2.51 1.00 -19.42
CA GLU A 276 2.22 1.01 -20.86
C GLU A 276 2.67 -0.28 -21.55
N GLN A 277 3.90 -0.75 -21.27
CA GLN A 277 4.45 -2.00 -21.80
C GLN A 277 3.55 -3.20 -21.48
N ASN A 278 2.95 -3.23 -20.30
CA ASN A 278 2.07 -4.30 -19.85
C ASN A 278 0.58 -4.06 -20.22
N SER A 279 0.28 -3.03 -21.01
CA SER A 279 -1.08 -2.66 -21.45
C SER A 279 -2.04 -2.31 -20.30
N PHE A 280 -1.53 -1.79 -19.20
CA PHE A 280 -2.36 -1.34 -18.08
C PHE A 280 -2.87 0.11 -18.23
N LEU A 281 -2.35 0.88 -19.18
CA LEU A 281 -2.83 2.24 -19.49
C LEU A 281 -3.88 2.29 -20.61
N LYS A 282 -4.22 1.15 -21.20
CA LYS A 282 -5.16 1.05 -22.34
C LYS A 282 -6.51 0.56 -21.89
#